data_87c0bb16054c6735853004d5f9de8031
#
_entry.id   87c0bb16054c6735853004d5f9de8031
#
_cell.length_a   1.000
_cell.length_b   1.000
_cell.length_c   1.000
_cell.angle_alpha   90.00
_cell.angle_beta   90.00
_cell.angle_gamma   90.00
#
_symmetry.space_group_name_H-M   'P 1'
#
loop_
_entity.id
_entity.type
_entity.pdbx_description
1 polymer ?
#
loop_
_entity_poly.entity_id
_entity_poly.type
_entity_poly.pdbx_seq_one_letter_code
_entity_poly.pdbx_strand_id
1 'polypeptide(L)'
;MSPSTYSITFACYNAVHYTKLCVDSFIKHGTPLDRLIVVDNGSTDETRDYLQTLPLGGCIFNKQNLGCGVAWNQGALVQQAEWSIIMNNDVLVSPQWVESLIDTAKQNNLKIISPALIEGPQDYDFDEFTQVASHKMKNTLRMGNPHAVCLAVHESVWMDIGYFQAMPKLWGYEDTMFFHAARKAGIPMATTGSSWLHHFGSITQSEMKRERGLQDKQGLGGRHNYRYLNQSWLARKLQKREKVRNLKSWRTQELAQYGMTMHGVRKNGDFKWL
;
A
#
# COMPACT_ATOMS: atom_id res chain seq x y z
N MET A 1 -18.77 -16.15 -13.63
CA MET A 1 -17.53 -15.48 -14.09
C MET A 1 -16.37 -16.29 -13.53
N SER A 2 -15.32 -16.55 -14.31
CA SER A 2 -14.08 -17.14 -13.77
C SER A 2 -13.52 -16.21 -12.70
N PRO A 3 -12.91 -16.76 -11.61
CA PRO A 3 -12.27 -15.93 -10.60
C PRO A 3 -11.15 -15.11 -11.26
N SER A 4 -11.02 -13.83 -10.85
CA SER A 4 -9.96 -12.97 -11.35
C SER A 4 -8.60 -13.53 -11.01
N THR A 5 -7.68 -13.46 -11.95
CA THR A 5 -6.29 -13.74 -11.66
C THR A 5 -5.65 -12.55 -10.96
N TYR A 6 -4.84 -12.82 -9.94
CA TYR A 6 -4.06 -11.77 -9.26
C TYR A 6 -2.67 -12.25 -8.90
N SER A 7 -1.76 -11.31 -8.80
CA SER A 7 -0.43 -11.48 -8.20
C SER A 7 -0.25 -10.48 -7.06
N ILE A 8 0.57 -10.82 -6.09
CA ILE A 8 0.91 -9.96 -4.96
C ILE A 8 2.41 -9.68 -5.02
N THR A 9 2.80 -8.44 -4.79
CA THR A 9 4.20 -8.04 -4.73
C THR A 9 4.44 -7.13 -3.54
N PHE A 10 5.44 -7.43 -2.74
CA PHE A 10 6.01 -6.46 -1.83
C PHE A 10 7.54 -6.39 -1.97
N ALA A 11 8.08 -5.22 -1.62
CA ALA A 11 9.51 -5.01 -1.46
C ALA A 11 9.87 -5.05 0.02
N CYS A 12 10.94 -5.75 0.39
CA CYS A 12 11.49 -5.73 1.74
C CYS A 12 12.94 -5.21 1.74
N TYR A 13 13.36 -4.65 2.85
CA TYR A 13 14.71 -4.21 3.11
C TYR A 13 14.97 -4.28 4.60
N ASN A 14 15.74 -5.28 5.05
CA ASN A 14 15.96 -5.58 6.47
C ASN A 14 14.65 -5.73 7.26
N ALA A 15 14.74 -5.70 8.59
CA ALA A 15 13.56 -5.80 9.47
C ALA A 15 12.74 -7.07 9.24
N VAL A 16 13.38 -8.23 9.13
CA VAL A 16 12.78 -9.55 8.87
C VAL A 16 11.58 -9.87 9.74
N HIS A 17 11.56 -9.36 10.98
CA HIS A 17 10.45 -9.56 11.90
C HIS A 17 9.10 -9.10 11.31
N TYR A 18 9.05 -7.92 10.69
CA TYR A 18 7.81 -7.41 10.08
C TYR A 18 7.44 -8.17 8.82
N THR A 19 8.44 -8.58 8.03
CA THR A 19 8.20 -9.47 6.87
C THR A 19 7.56 -10.78 7.33
N LYS A 20 8.03 -11.38 8.44
CA LYS A 20 7.41 -12.57 9.04
C LYS A 20 5.96 -12.33 9.44
N LEU A 21 5.69 -11.26 10.19
CA LEU A 21 4.32 -10.91 10.59
C LEU A 21 3.37 -10.74 9.39
N CYS A 22 3.85 -10.10 8.32
CA CYS A 22 3.08 -9.93 7.09
C CYS A 22 2.75 -11.28 6.44
N VAL A 23 3.76 -12.13 6.24
CA VAL A 23 3.58 -13.47 5.65
C VAL A 23 2.71 -14.37 6.53
N ASP A 24 2.89 -14.33 7.84
CA ASP A 24 2.07 -15.08 8.80
C ASP A 24 0.60 -14.67 8.70
N SER A 25 0.30 -13.38 8.49
CA SER A 25 -1.05 -12.91 8.27
C SER A 25 -1.65 -13.43 6.95
N PHE A 26 -0.84 -13.58 5.90
CA PHE A 26 -1.28 -14.21 4.64
C PHE A 26 -1.63 -15.68 4.85
N ILE A 27 -0.75 -16.44 5.51
CA ILE A 27 -0.97 -17.86 5.81
C ILE A 27 -2.23 -18.02 6.66
N LYS A 28 -2.37 -17.21 7.71
CA LYS A 28 -3.53 -17.22 8.62
C LYS A 28 -4.86 -17.03 7.88
N HIS A 29 -4.88 -16.18 6.85
CA HIS A 29 -6.11 -15.87 6.10
C HIS A 29 -6.19 -16.60 4.75
N GLY A 30 -5.35 -17.61 4.52
CA GLY A 30 -5.42 -18.47 3.34
C GLY A 30 -5.01 -17.78 2.03
N THR A 31 -4.24 -16.67 2.10
CA THR A 31 -3.68 -16.04 0.90
C THR A 31 -2.59 -16.94 0.31
N PRO A 32 -2.70 -17.39 -0.95
CA PRO A 32 -1.74 -18.32 -1.55
C PRO A 32 -0.37 -17.69 -1.73
N LEU A 33 0.68 -18.29 -1.15
CA LEU A 33 2.06 -17.78 -1.25
C LEU A 33 2.68 -17.99 -2.64
N ASP A 34 2.17 -18.90 -3.45
CA ASP A 34 2.57 -19.10 -4.85
C ASP A 34 2.15 -17.93 -5.77
N ARG A 35 1.29 -17.02 -5.28
CA ARG A 35 0.95 -15.76 -5.92
C ARG A 35 1.76 -14.57 -5.43
N LEU A 36 2.63 -14.78 -4.45
CA LEU A 36 3.45 -13.74 -3.84
C LEU A 36 4.85 -13.72 -4.50
N ILE A 37 5.18 -12.59 -5.10
CA ILE A 37 6.51 -12.26 -5.59
C ILE A 37 7.17 -11.29 -4.63
N VAL A 38 8.23 -11.71 -3.96
CA VAL A 38 8.96 -10.88 -3.02
C VAL A 38 10.21 -10.30 -3.69
N VAL A 39 10.43 -9.02 -3.49
CA VAL A 39 11.65 -8.36 -3.93
C VAL A 39 12.46 -7.93 -2.72
N ASP A 40 13.49 -8.70 -2.39
CA ASP A 40 14.49 -8.30 -1.39
C ASP A 40 15.39 -7.21 -1.98
N ASN A 41 15.29 -6.03 -1.42
CA ASN A 41 15.93 -4.85 -1.96
C ASN A 41 17.34 -4.61 -1.40
N GLY A 42 18.08 -5.70 -1.18
CA GLY A 42 19.45 -5.69 -0.71
C GLY A 42 19.59 -5.80 0.81
N SER A 43 18.77 -6.62 1.46
CA SER A 43 18.86 -6.89 2.90
C SER A 43 20.17 -7.53 3.32
N THR A 44 20.60 -7.22 4.52
CA THR A 44 21.84 -7.71 5.16
C THR A 44 21.58 -8.46 6.49
N ASP A 45 20.33 -8.50 6.93
CA ASP A 45 19.84 -9.32 8.04
C ASP A 45 19.35 -10.71 7.55
N GLU A 46 18.66 -11.46 8.38
CA GLU A 46 18.15 -12.81 8.08
C GLU A 46 16.97 -12.83 7.09
N THR A 47 16.63 -11.69 6.46
CA THR A 47 15.49 -11.60 5.55
C THR A 47 15.61 -12.58 4.38
N ARG A 48 16.80 -12.68 3.75
CA ARG A 48 17.03 -13.58 2.62
C ARG A 48 16.88 -15.04 2.97
N ASP A 49 17.45 -15.44 4.10
CA ASP A 49 17.38 -16.82 4.59
C ASP A 49 15.92 -17.20 4.88
N TYR A 50 15.17 -16.32 5.51
CA TYR A 50 13.74 -16.52 5.73
C TYR A 50 12.97 -16.68 4.44
N LEU A 51 13.15 -15.79 3.45
CA LEU A 51 12.42 -15.85 2.19
C LEU A 51 12.66 -17.14 1.41
N GLN A 52 13.86 -17.71 1.51
CA GLN A 52 14.21 -18.99 0.86
C GLN A 52 13.51 -20.20 1.47
N THR A 53 12.95 -20.08 2.67
CA THR A 53 12.17 -21.16 3.32
C THR A 53 10.70 -21.20 2.89
N LEU A 54 10.23 -20.19 2.18
CA LEU A 54 8.81 -20.03 1.85
C LEU A 54 8.48 -20.55 0.44
N PRO A 55 7.29 -21.13 0.23
CA PRO A 55 6.82 -21.58 -1.09
C PRO A 55 6.29 -20.39 -1.90
N LEU A 56 7.14 -19.40 -2.18
CA LEU A 56 6.77 -18.21 -2.91
C LEU A 56 6.60 -18.47 -4.40
N GLY A 57 5.75 -17.70 -5.07
CA GLY A 57 5.66 -17.67 -6.54
C GLY A 57 6.95 -17.18 -7.20
N GLY A 58 7.73 -16.38 -6.48
CA GLY A 58 9.07 -15.95 -6.89
C GLY A 58 9.74 -15.04 -5.87
N CYS A 59 11.06 -14.96 -5.96
CA CYS A 59 11.86 -14.06 -5.14
C CYS A 59 12.98 -13.43 -5.96
N ILE A 60 13.13 -12.11 -5.88
CA ILE A 60 14.20 -11.34 -6.52
C ILE A 60 15.12 -10.82 -5.43
N PHE A 61 16.41 -11.10 -5.54
CA PHE A 61 17.44 -10.60 -4.61
C PHE A 61 18.28 -9.51 -5.28
N ASN A 62 17.93 -8.25 -5.01
CA ASN A 62 18.73 -7.13 -5.47
C ASN A 62 20.06 -7.04 -4.70
N LYS A 63 21.12 -6.60 -5.38
CA LYS A 63 22.44 -6.39 -4.76
C LYS A 63 22.45 -5.16 -3.84
N GLN A 64 21.55 -4.20 -4.06
CA GLN A 64 21.44 -2.95 -3.33
C GLN A 64 20.01 -2.45 -3.35
N ASN A 65 19.67 -1.53 -2.47
CA ASN A 65 18.36 -0.90 -2.44
C ASN A 65 18.15 0.01 -3.66
N LEU A 66 17.19 -0.36 -4.51
CA LEU A 66 16.81 0.36 -5.73
C LEU A 66 15.62 1.31 -5.54
N GLY A 67 15.05 1.36 -4.34
CA GLY A 67 13.80 2.09 -4.02
C GLY A 67 12.55 1.24 -4.22
N CYS A 68 11.45 1.64 -3.56
CA CYS A 68 10.20 0.87 -3.55
C CYS A 68 9.60 0.73 -4.95
N GLY A 69 9.48 1.81 -5.71
CA GLY A 69 8.84 1.79 -7.02
C GLY A 69 9.53 0.86 -8.02
N VAL A 70 10.88 0.82 -8.02
CA VAL A 70 11.64 -0.11 -8.87
C VAL A 70 11.41 -1.56 -8.45
N ALA A 71 11.46 -1.82 -7.14
CA ALA A 71 11.25 -3.18 -6.62
C ALA A 71 9.80 -3.67 -6.89
N TRP A 72 8.81 -2.82 -6.71
CA TRP A 72 7.41 -3.15 -7.04
C TRP A 72 7.24 -3.47 -8.53
N ASN A 73 7.88 -2.70 -9.42
CA ASN A 73 7.88 -2.99 -10.86
C ASN A 73 8.49 -4.35 -11.17
N GLN A 74 9.63 -4.68 -10.55
CA GLN A 74 10.28 -5.98 -10.74
C GLN A 74 9.32 -7.12 -10.40
N GLY A 75 8.65 -7.06 -9.25
CA GLY A 75 7.72 -8.10 -8.83
C GLY A 75 6.47 -8.18 -9.72
N ALA A 76 5.87 -7.05 -10.07
CA ALA A 76 4.70 -7.00 -10.96
C ALA A 76 4.97 -7.54 -12.37
N LEU A 77 6.21 -7.42 -12.85
CA LEU A 77 6.63 -7.94 -14.16
C LEU A 77 6.90 -9.44 -14.16
N VAL A 78 7.26 -10.03 -13.02
CA VAL A 78 7.55 -11.48 -12.92
C VAL A 78 6.29 -12.32 -13.03
N GLN A 79 5.22 -11.90 -12.41
CA GLN A 79 3.94 -12.62 -12.45
C GLN A 79 2.82 -11.69 -12.90
N GLN A 80 2.58 -11.66 -14.21
CA GLN A 80 1.49 -10.90 -14.79
C GLN A 80 0.14 -11.55 -14.48
N ALA A 81 -0.83 -10.73 -14.13
CA ALA A 81 -2.19 -11.13 -13.81
C ALA A 81 -3.17 -9.99 -14.14
N GLU A 82 -4.47 -10.27 -14.19
CA GLU A 82 -5.51 -9.25 -14.37
C GLU A 82 -5.40 -8.13 -13.33
N TRP A 83 -5.03 -8.51 -12.08
CA TRP A 83 -4.81 -7.58 -10.97
C TRP A 83 -3.42 -7.77 -10.37
N SER A 84 -2.62 -6.72 -10.33
CA SER A 84 -1.37 -6.67 -9.57
C SER A 84 -1.61 -5.98 -8.24
N ILE A 85 -1.34 -6.68 -7.13
CA ILE A 85 -1.42 -6.11 -5.79
C ILE A 85 -0.02 -5.74 -5.35
N ILE A 86 0.22 -4.43 -5.21
CA ILE A 86 1.48 -3.84 -4.77
C ILE A 86 1.32 -3.40 -3.33
N MET A 87 2.24 -3.79 -2.44
CA MET A 87 2.09 -3.46 -1.04
C MET A 87 3.42 -3.35 -0.28
N ASN A 88 3.34 -2.82 0.92
CA ASN A 88 4.44 -2.85 1.89
C ASN A 88 4.52 -4.23 2.57
N ASN A 89 5.68 -4.53 3.14
CA ASN A 89 5.94 -5.77 3.89
C ASN A 89 5.72 -5.62 5.41
N ASP A 90 5.41 -4.43 5.89
CA ASP A 90 5.17 -4.11 7.31
C ASP A 90 3.67 -3.91 7.60
N VAL A 91 2.85 -4.86 7.15
CA VAL A 91 1.39 -4.83 7.27
C VAL A 91 0.83 -6.17 7.74
N LEU A 92 -0.38 -6.14 8.34
CA LEU A 92 -1.26 -7.30 8.50
C LEU A 92 -2.48 -7.10 7.61
N VAL A 93 -3.00 -8.19 7.07
CA VAL A 93 -4.18 -8.18 6.20
C VAL A 93 -5.42 -8.73 6.92
N SER A 94 -6.60 -8.24 6.55
CA SER A 94 -7.87 -8.77 7.06
C SER A 94 -8.29 -10.07 6.34
N PRO A 95 -9.20 -10.88 6.90
CA PRO A 95 -9.78 -12.00 6.19
C PRO A 95 -10.36 -11.60 4.83
N GLN A 96 -10.20 -12.43 3.80
CA GLN A 96 -10.76 -12.22 2.44
C GLN A 96 -10.37 -10.86 1.81
N TRP A 97 -9.22 -10.30 2.18
CA TRP A 97 -8.81 -8.96 1.80
C TRP A 97 -8.66 -8.76 0.28
N VAL A 98 -8.10 -9.75 -0.43
CA VAL A 98 -7.89 -9.69 -1.88
C VAL A 98 -9.22 -9.72 -2.61
N GLU A 99 -10.06 -10.70 -2.30
CA GLU A 99 -11.36 -10.90 -2.90
C GLU A 99 -12.23 -9.66 -2.69
N SER A 100 -12.27 -9.13 -1.46
CA SER A 100 -13.02 -7.91 -1.12
C SER A 100 -12.55 -6.69 -1.93
N LEU A 101 -11.23 -6.55 -2.15
CA LEU A 101 -10.69 -5.46 -2.98
C LEU A 101 -11.11 -5.60 -4.43
N ILE A 102 -10.87 -6.76 -5.04
CA ILE A 102 -11.11 -6.99 -6.47
C ILE A 102 -12.60 -6.93 -6.78
N ASP A 103 -13.44 -7.55 -5.97
CA ASP A 103 -14.90 -7.54 -6.15
C ASP A 103 -15.45 -6.11 -6.04
N THR A 104 -14.99 -5.35 -5.04
CA THR A 104 -15.38 -3.93 -4.90
C THR A 104 -14.94 -3.11 -6.10
N ALA A 105 -13.71 -3.34 -6.61
CA ALA A 105 -13.22 -2.65 -7.78
C ALA A 105 -14.07 -2.95 -9.03
N LYS A 106 -14.40 -4.20 -9.27
CA LYS A 106 -15.25 -4.64 -10.39
C LYS A 106 -16.67 -4.07 -10.29
N GLN A 107 -17.30 -4.16 -9.15
CA GLN A 107 -18.67 -3.64 -8.91
C GLN A 107 -18.78 -2.13 -9.16
N ASN A 108 -17.69 -1.38 -8.93
CA ASN A 108 -17.66 0.07 -9.04
C ASN A 108 -16.87 0.59 -10.26
N ASN A 109 -16.50 -0.30 -11.20
CA ASN A 109 -15.70 0.04 -12.39
C ASN A 109 -14.38 0.77 -12.05
N LEU A 110 -13.76 0.45 -10.91
CA LEU A 110 -12.48 1.00 -10.51
C LEU A 110 -11.34 0.21 -11.16
N LYS A 111 -10.23 0.88 -11.43
CA LYS A 111 -9.01 0.28 -11.99
C LYS A 111 -7.84 0.32 -11.01
N ILE A 112 -7.95 1.12 -9.96
CA ILE A 112 -7.00 1.22 -8.85
C ILE A 112 -7.81 1.27 -7.56
N ILE A 113 -7.49 0.41 -6.59
CA ILE A 113 -8.19 0.38 -5.30
C ILE A 113 -7.23 0.07 -4.16
N SER A 114 -7.42 0.71 -3.02
CA SER A 114 -6.71 0.48 -1.76
C SER A 114 -7.66 0.04 -0.66
N PRO A 115 -7.25 -0.78 0.30
CA PRO A 115 -8.04 -1.07 1.51
C PRO A 115 -8.07 0.12 2.46
N ALA A 116 -8.94 0.07 3.47
CA ALA A 116 -8.87 0.94 4.63
C ALA A 116 -7.65 0.61 5.50
N LEU A 117 -7.20 1.55 6.35
CA LEU A 117 -5.89 1.49 6.98
C LEU A 117 -5.95 1.87 8.47
N ILE A 118 -5.33 1.06 9.32
CA ILE A 118 -4.94 1.44 10.68
C ILE A 118 -3.42 1.51 10.76
N GLU A 119 -2.88 2.61 11.23
CA GLU A 119 -1.44 2.80 11.41
C GLU A 119 -1.04 2.78 12.89
N GLY A 120 0.19 2.33 13.19
CA GLY A 120 0.79 2.40 14.53
C GLY A 120 1.00 1.05 15.20
N PRO A 121 1.09 0.99 16.56
CA PRO A 121 1.30 -0.27 17.27
C PRO A 121 0.07 -1.19 17.17
N GLN A 122 0.34 -2.49 17.05
CA GLN A 122 -0.70 -3.53 17.04
C GLN A 122 -0.91 -4.04 18.49
N ASP A 123 -1.57 -3.23 19.32
CA ASP A 123 -1.92 -3.50 20.72
C ASP A 123 -3.42 -3.81 20.90
N TYR A 124 -4.06 -4.39 19.88
CA TYR A 124 -5.46 -4.76 19.81
C TYR A 124 -5.64 -6.01 18.93
N ASP A 125 -6.80 -6.67 19.04
CA ASP A 125 -7.15 -7.76 18.12
C ASP A 125 -7.57 -7.19 16.76
N PHE A 126 -6.68 -7.34 15.77
CA PHE A 126 -6.91 -6.82 14.41
C PHE A 126 -8.01 -7.58 13.68
N ASP A 127 -8.13 -8.89 13.90
CA ASP A 127 -9.16 -9.69 13.22
C ASP A 127 -10.55 -9.38 13.76
N GLU A 128 -10.71 -9.29 15.07
CA GLU A 128 -11.96 -8.88 15.70
C GLU A 128 -12.37 -7.47 15.22
N PHE A 129 -11.41 -6.53 15.22
CA PHE A 129 -11.63 -5.18 14.70
C PHE A 129 -12.10 -5.20 13.24
N THR A 130 -11.40 -5.92 12.36
CA THR A 130 -11.71 -5.91 10.93
C THR A 130 -12.99 -6.62 10.58
N GLN A 131 -13.40 -7.63 11.34
CA GLN A 131 -14.69 -8.27 11.20
C GLN A 131 -15.84 -7.26 11.36
N VAL A 132 -15.77 -6.42 12.39
CA VAL A 132 -16.75 -5.37 12.64
C VAL A 132 -16.65 -4.24 11.61
N ALA A 133 -15.43 -3.76 11.35
CA ALA A 133 -15.17 -2.62 10.48
C ALA A 133 -15.56 -2.90 9.02
N SER A 134 -15.16 -4.05 8.48
CA SER A 134 -15.49 -4.45 7.10
C SER A 134 -16.99 -4.63 6.92
N HIS A 135 -17.69 -5.22 7.92
CA HIS A 135 -19.15 -5.36 7.86
C HIS A 135 -19.86 -3.99 7.82
N LYS A 136 -19.44 -3.06 8.69
CA LYS A 136 -20.05 -1.72 8.77
C LYS A 136 -19.77 -0.87 7.53
N MET A 137 -18.56 -0.95 6.96
CA MET A 137 -18.09 -0.03 5.95
C MET A 137 -17.94 -0.66 4.55
N LYS A 138 -18.42 -1.89 4.32
CA LYS A 138 -18.24 -2.65 3.07
C LYS A 138 -18.61 -1.88 1.78
N ASN A 139 -19.57 -0.98 1.87
CA ASN A 139 -20.06 -0.18 0.74
C ASN A 139 -19.50 1.25 0.74
N THR A 140 -18.52 1.55 1.59
CA THR A 140 -17.96 2.90 1.71
C THR A 140 -16.74 3.04 0.80
N LEU A 141 -16.73 4.10 -0.01
CA LEU A 141 -15.65 4.43 -0.93
C LEU A 141 -15.21 5.88 -0.75
N ARG A 142 -13.88 6.11 -0.71
CA ARG A 142 -13.27 7.43 -0.86
C ARG A 142 -12.70 7.57 -2.27
N MET A 143 -13.51 8.11 -3.17
CA MET A 143 -13.14 8.25 -4.58
C MET A 143 -11.93 9.17 -4.78
N GLY A 144 -11.00 8.77 -5.66
CA GLY A 144 -9.81 9.55 -6.03
C GLY A 144 -8.72 9.61 -4.95
N ASN A 145 -8.81 8.82 -3.88
CA ASN A 145 -7.88 8.87 -2.73
C ASN A 145 -7.28 7.51 -2.36
N PRO A 146 -6.68 6.75 -3.28
CA PRO A 146 -5.94 5.54 -2.93
C PRO A 146 -4.64 5.90 -2.20
N HIS A 147 -4.03 4.89 -1.55
CA HIS A 147 -2.71 4.97 -0.93
C HIS A 147 -1.84 3.78 -1.32
N ALA A 148 -0.51 3.95 -1.33
CA ALA A 148 0.43 2.95 -1.79
C ALA A 148 0.93 2.00 -0.69
N VAL A 149 0.36 2.01 0.51
CA VAL A 149 0.63 0.97 1.51
C VAL A 149 0.16 -0.39 0.99
N CYS A 150 -1.00 -0.41 0.31
CA CYS A 150 -1.46 -1.54 -0.49
C CYS A 150 -2.33 -1.01 -1.63
N LEU A 151 -2.12 -1.53 -2.83
CA LEU A 151 -2.73 -1.03 -4.04
C LEU A 151 -3.02 -2.19 -4.99
N ALA A 152 -4.28 -2.49 -5.25
CA ALA A 152 -4.65 -3.37 -6.35
C ALA A 152 -4.81 -2.54 -7.63
N VAL A 153 -4.08 -2.94 -8.67
CA VAL A 153 -3.98 -2.24 -9.95
C VAL A 153 -4.37 -3.20 -11.06
N HIS A 154 -5.38 -2.85 -11.85
CA HIS A 154 -5.81 -3.61 -13.01
C HIS A 154 -4.78 -3.49 -14.14
N GLU A 155 -4.55 -4.57 -14.90
CA GLU A 155 -3.54 -4.63 -15.97
C GLU A 155 -3.62 -3.49 -16.99
N SER A 156 -4.82 -3.02 -17.33
CA SER A 156 -5.01 -1.90 -18.26
C SER A 156 -4.33 -0.62 -17.81
N VAL A 157 -4.15 -0.42 -16.49
CA VAL A 157 -3.47 0.77 -15.97
C VAL A 157 -1.99 0.79 -16.37
N TRP A 158 -1.34 -0.38 -16.34
CA TRP A 158 0.05 -0.49 -16.79
C TRP A 158 0.21 -0.18 -18.28
N MET A 159 -0.80 -0.53 -19.09
CA MET A 159 -0.82 -0.21 -20.53
C MET A 159 -1.07 1.27 -20.77
N ASP A 160 -1.94 1.91 -19.99
CA ASP A 160 -2.34 3.30 -20.18
C ASP A 160 -1.29 4.31 -19.70
N ILE A 161 -0.66 4.08 -18.55
CA ILE A 161 0.24 5.06 -17.92
C ILE A 161 1.64 4.51 -17.59
N GLY A 162 1.89 3.23 -17.83
CA GLY A 162 3.14 2.55 -17.47
C GLY A 162 3.26 2.26 -15.98
N TYR A 163 4.43 1.77 -15.60
CA TYR A 163 4.79 1.36 -14.24
C TYR A 163 5.23 2.54 -13.38
N PHE A 164 5.58 2.28 -12.10
CA PHE A 164 6.16 3.30 -11.23
C PHE A 164 7.44 3.87 -11.82
N GLN A 165 7.53 5.18 -11.88
CA GLN A 165 8.73 5.84 -12.41
C GLN A 165 9.90 5.67 -11.45
N ALA A 166 11.06 5.22 -11.97
CA ALA A 166 12.30 5.20 -11.21
C ALA A 166 12.70 6.64 -10.84
N MET A 167 12.97 6.86 -9.56
CA MET A 167 13.26 8.20 -9.05
C MET A 167 14.76 8.35 -8.73
N PRO A 168 15.34 9.54 -8.93
CA PRO A 168 16.76 9.78 -8.66
C PRO A 168 17.18 9.63 -7.19
N LYS A 169 16.21 9.73 -6.28
CA LYS A 169 16.41 9.49 -4.85
C LYS A 169 15.61 8.25 -4.45
N LEU A 170 16.18 7.44 -3.56
CA LEU A 170 15.63 6.14 -3.19
C LEU A 170 14.24 6.19 -2.57
N TRP A 171 13.81 7.33 -2.05
CA TRP A 171 12.61 7.42 -1.25
C TRP A 171 11.76 8.63 -1.56
N GLY A 172 10.50 8.35 -1.85
CA GLY A 172 9.41 9.32 -1.86
C GLY A 172 8.99 9.81 -3.24
N TYR A 173 7.68 10.05 -3.34
CA TYR A 173 6.96 10.58 -4.50
C TYR A 173 6.77 9.62 -5.70
N GLU A 174 7.24 8.38 -5.66
CA GLU A 174 6.95 7.37 -6.69
C GLU A 174 5.44 7.09 -6.80
N ASP A 175 4.77 6.93 -5.66
CA ASP A 175 3.32 6.79 -5.54
C ASP A 175 2.59 8.07 -5.99
N THR A 176 3.09 9.23 -5.58
CA THR A 176 2.53 10.53 -5.95
C THR A 176 2.58 10.76 -7.46
N MET A 177 3.70 10.37 -8.11
CA MET A 177 3.86 10.43 -9.57
C MET A 177 2.88 9.50 -10.26
N PHE A 178 2.76 8.26 -9.78
CA PHE A 178 1.84 7.27 -10.31
C PHE A 178 0.37 7.72 -10.22
N PHE A 179 -0.06 8.18 -9.05
CA PHE A 179 -1.42 8.70 -8.87
C PHE A 179 -1.67 9.99 -9.66
N HIS A 180 -0.64 10.81 -9.87
CA HIS A 180 -0.77 11.99 -10.73
C HIS A 180 -1.01 11.57 -12.19
N ALA A 181 -0.26 10.62 -12.71
CA ALA A 181 -0.44 10.09 -14.06
C ALA A 181 -1.83 9.44 -14.20
N ALA A 182 -2.27 8.63 -13.23
CA ALA A 182 -3.59 8.01 -13.23
C ALA A 182 -4.73 9.03 -13.24
N ARG A 183 -4.65 10.10 -12.43
CA ARG A 183 -5.66 11.19 -12.47
C ARG A 183 -5.68 11.91 -13.81
N LYS A 184 -4.52 12.18 -14.40
CA LYS A 184 -4.41 12.83 -15.70
C LYS A 184 -5.01 11.98 -16.81
N ALA A 185 -4.89 10.67 -16.74
CA ALA A 185 -5.49 9.71 -17.66
C ALA A 185 -6.98 9.43 -17.37
N GLY A 186 -7.57 10.02 -16.32
CA GLY A 186 -8.97 9.79 -15.95
C GLY A 186 -9.24 8.39 -15.37
N ILE A 187 -8.21 7.69 -14.89
CA ILE A 187 -8.34 6.33 -14.36
C ILE A 187 -9.13 6.38 -13.04
N PRO A 188 -10.26 5.63 -12.93
CA PRO A 188 -11.06 5.61 -11.72
C PRO A 188 -10.34 4.86 -10.59
N MET A 189 -10.26 5.49 -9.42
CA MET A 189 -9.55 4.98 -8.26
C MET A 189 -10.25 5.32 -6.95
N ALA A 190 -10.09 4.46 -5.93
CA ALA A 190 -10.68 4.70 -4.60
C ALA A 190 -9.92 3.99 -3.47
N THR A 191 -10.24 4.35 -2.24
CA THR A 191 -10.06 3.52 -1.04
C THR A 191 -11.40 2.93 -0.65
N THR A 192 -11.43 1.67 -0.18
CA THR A 192 -12.64 0.96 0.25
C THR A 192 -12.59 0.54 1.71
N GLY A 193 -13.75 0.56 2.37
CA GLY A 193 -13.92 -0.02 3.71
C GLY A 193 -14.29 -1.51 3.71
N SER A 194 -14.36 -2.17 2.55
CA SER A 194 -14.62 -3.62 2.45
C SER A 194 -13.42 -4.48 2.82
N SER A 195 -12.22 -3.93 2.79
CA SER A 195 -10.94 -4.58 3.13
C SER A 195 -10.10 -3.65 4.00
N TRP A 196 -9.33 -4.22 4.93
CA TRP A 196 -8.55 -3.47 5.92
C TRP A 196 -7.13 -3.99 6.02
N LEU A 197 -6.22 -3.07 6.31
CA LEU A 197 -4.83 -3.36 6.69
C LEU A 197 -4.50 -2.72 8.03
N HIS A 198 -3.64 -3.40 8.80
CA HIS A 198 -2.84 -2.75 9.83
C HIS A 198 -1.44 -2.48 9.29
N HIS A 199 -0.92 -1.28 9.43
CA HIS A 199 0.40 -0.87 8.98
C HIS A 199 1.24 -0.43 10.18
N PHE A 200 2.33 -1.13 10.44
CA PHE A 200 3.20 -0.83 11.58
C PHE A 200 3.90 0.54 11.47
N GLY A 201 3.92 1.10 10.26
CA GLY A 201 4.37 2.48 9.98
C GLY A 201 5.87 2.61 9.75
N SER A 202 6.24 3.01 8.55
CA SER A 202 7.58 3.51 8.16
C SER A 202 8.80 2.72 8.66
N ILE A 203 8.68 1.40 8.87
CA ILE A 203 9.74 0.55 9.42
C ILE A 203 10.98 0.59 8.54
N THR A 204 10.84 0.28 7.26
CA THR A 204 11.93 0.33 6.27
C THR A 204 12.61 1.70 6.23
N GLN A 205 11.81 2.78 6.33
CA GLN A 205 12.35 4.14 6.35
C GLN A 205 13.20 4.40 7.60
N SER A 206 12.76 3.90 8.75
CA SER A 206 13.48 4.04 10.02
C SER A 206 14.80 3.27 9.98
N GLU A 207 14.81 2.04 9.44
CA GLU A 207 16.03 1.25 9.24
C GLU A 207 17.02 1.97 8.32
N MET A 208 16.57 2.46 7.16
CA MET A 208 17.43 3.21 6.23
C MET A 208 18.00 4.48 6.86
N LYS A 209 17.26 5.17 7.72
CA LYS A 209 17.77 6.33 8.45
C LYS A 209 18.83 5.94 9.47
N ARG A 210 18.57 4.87 10.24
CA ARG A 210 19.52 4.33 11.22
C ARG A 210 20.85 3.97 10.57
N GLU A 211 20.82 3.24 9.46
CA GLU A 211 22.02 2.84 8.72
C GLU A 211 22.83 4.03 8.19
N ARG A 212 22.16 5.12 7.85
CA ARG A 212 22.79 6.35 7.35
C ARG A 212 23.16 7.35 8.44
N GLY A 213 22.96 7.01 9.72
CA GLY A 213 23.19 7.91 10.84
C GLY A 213 22.31 9.17 10.81
N LEU A 214 21.12 9.09 10.19
CA LEU A 214 20.20 10.21 10.06
C LEU A 214 19.26 10.27 11.27
N GLN A 215 18.97 11.49 11.73
CA GLN A 215 17.94 11.72 12.76
C GLN A 215 16.52 11.51 12.17
N ASP A 216 15.54 11.21 13.02
CA ASP A 216 14.14 10.94 12.60
C ASP A 216 13.52 12.05 11.76
N LYS A 217 13.86 13.30 12.04
CA LYS A 217 13.36 14.47 11.29
C LYS A 217 14.04 14.69 9.95
N GLN A 218 15.16 14.01 9.68
CA GLN A 218 15.88 14.12 8.42
C GLN A 218 15.22 13.22 7.36
N GLY A 219 14.94 13.80 6.19
CA GLY A 219 14.38 13.06 5.07
C GLY A 219 15.45 12.33 4.25
N LEU A 220 15.07 11.24 3.61
CA LEU A 220 15.91 10.47 2.69
C LEU A 220 16.07 11.13 1.30
N GLY A 221 15.77 12.41 1.19
CA GLY A 221 15.98 13.19 -0.03
C GLY A 221 14.80 13.18 -1.03
N GLY A 222 13.69 12.54 -0.70
CA GLY A 222 12.54 12.40 -1.58
C GLY A 222 11.89 13.71 -2.05
N ARG A 223 12.03 14.81 -1.30
CA ARG A 223 11.56 16.14 -1.75
C ARG A 223 12.16 16.60 -3.08
N HIS A 224 13.34 16.09 -3.44
CA HIS A 224 13.93 16.36 -4.74
C HIS A 224 13.07 15.82 -5.89
N ASN A 225 12.45 14.69 -5.70
CA ASN A 225 11.64 14.00 -6.69
C ASN A 225 10.36 14.78 -7.03
N TYR A 226 9.87 15.62 -6.13
CA TYR A 226 8.68 16.44 -6.33
C TYR A 226 8.74 17.38 -7.55
N ARG A 227 9.94 17.74 -7.98
CA ARG A 227 10.15 18.57 -9.17
C ARG A 227 9.66 17.91 -10.46
N TYR A 228 9.64 16.58 -10.49
CA TYR A 228 9.22 15.81 -11.66
C TYR A 228 7.70 15.81 -11.89
N LEU A 229 6.90 16.24 -10.92
CA LEU A 229 5.45 16.39 -11.10
C LEU A 229 5.07 17.44 -12.15
N ASN A 230 5.99 18.32 -12.50
CA ASN A 230 5.80 19.40 -13.49
C ASN A 230 4.45 20.14 -13.34
N GLN A 231 4.05 20.41 -12.10
CA GLN A 231 2.81 21.13 -11.77
C GLN A 231 3.10 22.56 -11.37
N SER A 232 2.26 23.49 -11.83
CA SER A 232 2.31 24.87 -11.37
C SER A 232 2.03 24.96 -9.86
N TRP A 233 2.60 25.98 -9.20
CA TRP A 233 2.33 26.24 -7.78
C TRP A 233 0.83 26.39 -7.47
N LEU A 234 0.09 27.05 -8.37
CA LEU A 234 -1.35 27.27 -8.23
C LEU A 234 -2.13 25.96 -8.28
N ALA A 235 -1.83 25.09 -9.26
CA ALA A 235 -2.46 23.77 -9.38
C ALA A 235 -2.23 22.93 -8.12
N ARG A 236 -1.01 22.93 -7.59
CA ARG A 236 -0.66 22.23 -6.34
C ARG A 236 -1.45 22.76 -5.13
N LYS A 237 -1.58 24.09 -5.02
CA LYS A 237 -2.33 24.71 -3.92
C LYS A 237 -3.82 24.36 -3.99
N LEU A 238 -4.41 24.35 -5.18
CA LEU A 238 -5.80 23.96 -5.39
C LEU A 238 -6.02 22.49 -5.05
N GLN A 239 -5.19 21.59 -5.58
CA GLN A 239 -5.26 20.16 -5.30
C GLN A 239 -5.10 19.85 -3.80
N LYS A 240 -4.18 20.55 -3.10
CA LYS A 240 -4.03 20.39 -1.64
C LYS A 240 -5.30 20.83 -0.90
N ARG A 241 -5.90 21.96 -1.30
CA ARG A 241 -7.16 22.46 -0.67
C ARG A 241 -8.31 21.48 -0.89
N GLU A 242 -8.44 20.97 -2.11
CA GLU A 242 -9.45 19.96 -2.44
C GLU A 242 -9.27 18.69 -1.61
N LYS A 243 -8.04 18.16 -1.54
CA LYS A 243 -7.73 16.99 -0.72
C LYS A 243 -8.11 17.20 0.74
N VAL A 244 -7.74 18.34 1.33
CA VAL A 244 -8.08 18.65 2.73
C VAL A 244 -9.60 18.76 2.94
N ARG A 245 -10.32 19.40 2.01
CA ARG A 245 -11.78 19.48 2.05
C ARG A 245 -12.45 18.11 2.00
N ASN A 246 -12.01 17.27 1.07
CA ASN A 246 -12.55 15.93 0.89
C ASN A 246 -12.28 15.04 2.12
N LEU A 247 -11.05 15.05 2.65
CA LEU A 247 -10.71 14.32 3.88
C LEU A 247 -11.58 14.74 5.05
N LYS A 248 -11.79 16.06 5.23
CA LYS A 248 -12.67 16.58 6.30
C LYS A 248 -14.11 16.12 6.10
N SER A 249 -14.64 16.16 4.89
CA SER A 249 -16.00 15.73 4.56
C SER A 249 -16.18 14.23 4.84
N TRP A 250 -15.29 13.37 4.32
CA TRP A 250 -15.33 11.93 4.55
C TRP A 250 -15.25 11.60 6.04
N ARG A 251 -14.29 12.19 6.74
CA ARG A 251 -14.15 12.00 8.19
C ARG A 251 -15.46 12.32 8.94
N THR A 252 -16.08 13.46 8.64
CA THR A 252 -17.33 13.87 9.31
C THR A 252 -18.46 12.89 9.01
N GLN A 253 -18.62 12.48 7.76
CA GLN A 253 -19.67 11.55 7.34
C GLN A 253 -19.45 10.15 7.94
N GLU A 254 -18.25 9.60 7.83
CA GLU A 254 -17.91 8.27 8.32
C GLU A 254 -18.04 8.19 9.85
N LEU A 255 -17.56 9.20 10.59
CA LEU A 255 -17.74 9.23 12.05
C LEU A 255 -19.20 9.30 12.46
N ALA A 256 -20.02 10.10 11.78
CA ALA A 256 -21.44 10.21 12.07
C ALA A 256 -22.20 8.90 11.78
N GLN A 257 -21.80 8.19 10.72
CA GLN A 257 -22.50 6.99 10.28
C GLN A 257 -22.00 5.71 10.98
N TYR A 258 -20.69 5.60 11.22
CA TYR A 258 -20.07 4.34 11.65
C TYR A 258 -19.33 4.43 13.00
N GLY A 259 -19.09 5.64 13.53
CA GLY A 259 -18.26 5.88 14.71
C GLY A 259 -16.74 5.68 14.45
N MET A 260 -16.34 5.44 13.20
CA MET A 260 -14.97 5.23 12.77
C MET A 260 -14.77 5.77 11.35
N THR A 261 -13.50 5.87 10.90
CA THR A 261 -13.18 6.23 9.51
C THR A 261 -12.32 5.16 8.85
N MET A 262 -12.22 5.17 7.52
CA MET A 262 -11.34 4.27 6.76
C MET A 262 -9.84 4.53 6.97
N HIS A 263 -9.46 5.48 7.81
CA HIS A 263 -8.06 5.71 8.18
C HIS A 263 -7.96 6.07 9.65
N GLY A 264 -7.36 5.19 10.43
CA GLY A 264 -7.11 5.37 11.86
C GLY A 264 -5.62 5.32 12.20
N VAL A 265 -5.25 5.97 13.29
CA VAL A 265 -3.93 5.85 13.91
C VAL A 265 -4.12 5.32 15.32
N ARG A 266 -3.47 4.18 15.63
CA ARG A 266 -3.42 3.62 16.97
C ARG A 266 -2.36 4.33 17.79
N LYS A 267 -2.74 4.90 18.92
CA LYS A 267 -1.82 5.62 19.80
C LYS A 267 -2.30 5.57 21.24
N ASN A 268 -1.41 5.15 22.16
CA ASN A 268 -1.69 5.06 23.61
C ASN A 268 -2.94 4.24 23.94
N GLY A 269 -3.18 3.14 23.23
CA GLY A 269 -4.35 2.30 23.47
C GLY A 269 -5.66 2.77 22.81
N ASP A 270 -5.67 3.93 22.12
CA ASP A 270 -6.84 4.50 21.47
C ASP A 270 -6.72 4.61 19.96
N PHE A 271 -7.86 4.68 19.25
CA PHE A 271 -7.93 5.00 17.83
C PHE A 271 -8.18 6.50 17.62
N LYS A 272 -7.25 7.14 16.92
CA LYS A 272 -7.46 8.49 16.39
C LYS A 272 -7.88 8.39 14.94
N TRP A 273 -9.11 8.71 14.65
CA TRP A 273 -9.68 8.69 13.30
C TRP A 273 -9.27 9.92 12.48
N LEU A 274 -8.82 9.69 11.24
CA LEU A 274 -8.31 10.73 10.32
C LEU A 274 -9.29 11.04 9.18
#